data_c625630fdbb87e65679b58a4e06f872b
#
_entry.id   c625630fdbb87e65679b58a4e06f872b
#
_cell.length_a   1.000
_cell.length_b   1.000
_cell.length_c   1.000
_cell.angle_alpha   90.00
_cell.angle_beta   90.00
_cell.angle_gamma   90.00
#
_symmetry.space_group_name_H-M   'P 1'
#
loop_
_entity.id
_entity.type
_entity.pdbx_description
1 polymer ?
#
loop_
_entity_poly.entity_id
_entity_poly.type
_entity_poly.pdbx_seq_one_letter_code
_entity_poly.pdbx_strand_id
1 'polypeptide(L)'
;MDLTTTTPWIEIAVEPLSGSEPEVPTELMLDEGDKGLLQYDCSDLLREVGLRPTRQRVMLGEFLFSKGGRHVTADMIYTEAVAVNMPISRATVYNTLNQFTEAGLLRQIGVDGSKSFFDTNPTTHHHFFVDHEDRLLDVPDPGVEIELLPQPLPGYEISEVDVIVHLRRKQG
;
A
#
# COMPACT_ATOMS: atom_id res chain seq x y z
N MET A 1 36.28 10.49 29.65
CA MET A 1 35.78 11.41 28.61
C MET A 1 34.51 10.77 28.07
N ASP A 2 33.39 11.12 28.70
CA ASP A 2 32.05 10.62 28.30
C ASP A 2 31.53 11.47 27.16
N LEU A 3 31.21 10.84 26.03
CA LEU A 3 30.45 11.43 24.93
C LEU A 3 29.16 10.69 24.75
N THR A 4 28.21 10.91 25.68
CA THR A 4 26.80 10.58 25.47
C THR A 4 26.11 11.79 24.86
N THR A 5 26.15 11.90 23.54
CA THR A 5 25.34 12.88 22.80
C THR A 5 23.98 12.26 22.55
N THR A 6 23.04 12.55 23.45
CA THR A 6 21.62 12.25 23.25
C THR A 6 21.06 13.28 22.27
N THR A 7 20.68 12.84 21.09
CA THR A 7 19.96 13.66 20.11
C THR A 7 18.58 13.96 20.65
N PRO A 8 18.14 15.23 20.79
CA PRO A 8 16.82 15.54 21.26
C PRO A 8 15.79 15.17 20.18
N TRP A 9 14.78 14.42 20.58
CA TRP A 9 13.58 14.16 19.78
C TRP A 9 12.84 15.48 19.57
N ILE A 10 12.54 15.83 18.33
CA ILE A 10 11.70 17.00 18.01
C ILE A 10 10.27 16.64 18.39
N GLU A 11 9.77 17.24 19.45
CA GLU A 11 8.39 17.13 19.89
C GLU A 11 7.54 18.09 19.05
N ILE A 12 6.85 17.56 18.03
CA ILE A 12 5.89 18.36 17.27
C ILE A 12 4.62 18.46 18.11
N ALA A 13 4.37 19.63 18.68
CA ALA A 13 3.15 19.93 19.41
C ALA A 13 1.97 20.02 18.43
N VAL A 14 1.10 19.00 18.43
CA VAL A 14 -0.18 19.02 17.72
C VAL A 14 -1.25 19.40 18.72
N GLU A 15 -1.91 20.56 18.53
CA GLU A 15 -3.01 21.01 19.38
C GLU A 15 -4.18 20.01 19.34
N PRO A 16 -4.84 19.71 20.47
CA PRO A 16 -5.94 18.76 20.50
C PRO A 16 -7.20 19.35 19.88
N LEU A 17 -7.68 18.77 18.79
CA LEU A 17 -9.03 19.01 18.33
C LEU A 17 -10.02 18.35 19.30
N SER A 18 -10.90 19.18 19.85
CA SER A 18 -11.95 18.86 20.81
C SER A 18 -12.96 17.87 20.23
N GLY A 19 -13.10 16.72 20.89
CA GLY A 19 -14.31 15.94 21.12
C GLY A 19 -15.15 15.48 19.93
N SER A 20 -14.87 14.28 19.46
CA SER A 20 -15.75 13.20 18.96
C SER A 20 -14.82 12.08 18.47
N GLU A 21 -15.22 10.84 18.60
CA GLU A 21 -14.43 9.71 18.07
C GLU A 21 -14.12 10.00 16.60
N PRO A 22 -12.85 9.87 16.16
CA PRO A 22 -12.54 10.04 14.75
C PRO A 22 -13.09 8.82 14.00
N GLU A 23 -14.32 8.96 13.50
CA GLU A 23 -14.73 8.17 12.34
C GLU A 23 -13.74 8.51 11.24
N VAL A 24 -13.00 7.52 10.75
CA VAL A 24 -12.17 7.68 9.55
C VAL A 24 -13.16 8.10 8.45
N PRO A 25 -13.05 9.31 7.89
CA PRO A 25 -14.01 9.76 6.90
C PRO A 25 -14.03 8.77 5.75
N THR A 26 -15.21 8.27 5.41
CA THR A 26 -15.43 7.40 4.24
C THR A 26 -14.98 8.07 2.94
N GLU A 27 -14.83 9.38 2.92
CA GLU A 27 -14.34 10.18 1.79
C GLU A 27 -12.83 10.02 1.49
N LEU A 28 -12.02 9.55 2.45
CA LEU A 28 -10.62 9.21 2.18
C LEU A 28 -10.45 7.91 1.37
N MET A 29 -11.55 7.25 1.03
CA MET A 29 -11.53 5.97 0.31
C MET A 29 -11.60 6.10 -1.22
N LEU A 30 -11.73 7.29 -1.78
CA LEU A 30 -11.91 7.46 -3.22
C LEU A 30 -10.97 8.55 -3.75
N ASP A 31 -9.73 8.18 -4.02
CA ASP A 31 -8.88 9.00 -4.87
C ASP A 31 -9.44 8.98 -6.32
N GLU A 32 -9.68 10.17 -6.89
CA GLU A 32 -10.21 10.31 -8.25
C GLU A 32 -9.24 9.79 -9.34
N GLY A 33 -8.00 9.48 -9.01
CA GLY A 33 -7.00 8.90 -9.91
C GLY A 33 -7.27 7.46 -10.33
N ASP A 34 -8.09 6.73 -9.58
CA ASP A 34 -8.27 5.27 -9.75
C ASP A 34 -9.40 4.87 -10.72
N LYS A 35 -10.09 5.82 -11.32
CA LYS A 35 -11.16 5.53 -12.30
C LYS A 35 -10.65 5.01 -13.64
N GLY A 36 -9.33 5.01 -13.88
CA GLY A 36 -8.73 4.67 -15.17
C GLY A 36 -8.63 3.18 -15.48
N LEU A 37 -8.45 2.33 -14.47
CA LEU A 37 -8.25 0.88 -14.67
C LEU A 37 -9.55 0.10 -14.93
N LEU A 38 -10.71 0.64 -14.57
CA LEU A 38 -12.01 -0.01 -14.75
C LEU A 38 -12.53 -0.01 -16.21
N GLN A 39 -11.85 0.67 -17.13
CA GLN A 39 -12.24 0.72 -18.56
C GLN A 39 -11.54 -0.32 -19.44
N TYR A 40 -10.54 -1.04 -18.90
CA TYR A 40 -9.77 -2.03 -19.67
C TYR A 40 -10.25 -3.45 -19.36
N ASP A 41 -10.34 -4.28 -20.40
CA ASP A 41 -10.40 -5.73 -20.25
C ASP A 41 -9.13 -6.18 -19.52
N CYS A 42 -9.28 -6.85 -18.38
CA CYS A 42 -8.14 -7.32 -17.60
C CYS A 42 -7.18 -8.19 -18.43
N SER A 43 -7.68 -8.89 -19.45
CA SER A 43 -6.85 -9.65 -20.36
C SER A 43 -5.95 -8.76 -21.21
N ASP A 44 -6.41 -7.60 -21.62
CA ASP A 44 -5.62 -6.64 -22.41
C ASP A 44 -4.58 -5.95 -21.52
N LEU A 45 -4.98 -5.53 -20.31
CA LEU A 45 -4.06 -5.00 -19.32
C LEU A 45 -2.89 -5.97 -19.04
N LEU A 46 -3.19 -7.25 -18.85
CA LEU A 46 -2.14 -8.26 -18.64
C LEU A 46 -1.19 -8.39 -19.84
N ARG A 47 -1.69 -8.31 -21.07
CA ARG A 47 -0.86 -8.36 -22.28
C ARG A 47 0.05 -7.14 -22.39
N GLU A 48 -0.45 -5.96 -22.09
CA GLU A 48 0.30 -4.70 -22.14
C GLU A 48 1.52 -4.73 -21.22
N VAL A 49 1.39 -5.37 -20.03
CA VAL A 49 2.52 -5.52 -19.09
C VAL A 49 3.32 -6.81 -19.32
N GLY A 50 3.12 -7.50 -20.45
CA GLY A 50 3.89 -8.70 -20.83
C GLY A 50 3.46 -9.98 -20.10
N LEU A 51 2.34 -9.99 -19.41
CA LEU A 51 1.84 -11.18 -18.75
C LEU A 51 0.85 -11.95 -19.64
N ARG A 52 1.03 -13.27 -19.73
CA ARG A 52 0.07 -14.13 -20.42
C ARG A 52 -1.27 -14.14 -19.67
N PRO A 53 -2.42 -13.80 -20.30
CA PRO A 53 -3.73 -13.88 -19.67
C PRO A 53 -4.16 -15.34 -19.47
N THR A 54 -3.92 -15.86 -18.28
CA THR A 54 -4.46 -17.16 -17.88
C THR A 54 -5.78 -16.94 -17.14
N ARG A 55 -6.67 -17.93 -17.12
CA ARG A 55 -7.95 -17.84 -16.43
C ARG A 55 -7.80 -17.35 -14.98
N GLN A 56 -6.80 -17.85 -14.25
CA GLN A 56 -6.58 -17.47 -12.85
C GLN A 56 -6.09 -16.03 -12.72
N ARG A 57 -5.17 -15.55 -13.58
CA ARG A 57 -4.70 -14.17 -13.56
C ARG A 57 -5.81 -13.17 -13.91
N VAL A 58 -6.58 -13.47 -14.96
CA VAL A 58 -7.71 -12.60 -15.37
C VAL A 58 -8.72 -12.51 -14.25
N MET A 59 -9.18 -13.65 -13.73
CA MET A 59 -10.16 -13.72 -12.67
C MET A 59 -9.71 -12.99 -11.40
N LEU A 60 -8.44 -13.14 -10.99
CA LEU A 60 -7.89 -12.45 -9.82
C LEU A 60 -7.69 -10.96 -10.08
N GLY A 61 -7.24 -10.58 -11.27
CA GLY A 61 -7.09 -9.18 -11.67
C GLY A 61 -8.42 -8.44 -11.69
N GLU A 62 -9.44 -9.01 -12.33
CA GLU A 62 -10.80 -8.45 -12.31
C GLU A 62 -11.31 -8.28 -10.87
N PHE A 63 -11.13 -9.30 -10.03
CA PHE A 63 -11.54 -9.26 -8.63
C PHE A 63 -10.81 -8.18 -7.82
N LEU A 64 -9.53 -8.00 -8.07
CA LEU A 64 -8.68 -7.05 -7.35
C LEU A 64 -8.96 -5.62 -7.78
N PHE A 65 -8.94 -5.36 -9.09
CA PHE A 65 -9.02 -3.99 -9.65
C PHE A 65 -10.45 -3.45 -9.75
N SER A 66 -11.49 -4.31 -9.67
CA SER A 66 -12.89 -3.86 -9.70
C SER A 66 -13.33 -3.06 -8.48
N LYS A 67 -12.55 -3.07 -7.40
CA LYS A 67 -12.93 -2.45 -6.12
C LYS A 67 -12.22 -1.11 -5.86
N GLY A 68 -11.55 -0.54 -6.86
CA GLY A 68 -10.79 0.70 -6.72
C GLY A 68 -9.48 0.55 -5.95
N GLY A 69 -8.88 1.67 -5.52
CA GLY A 69 -7.63 1.71 -4.76
C GLY A 69 -7.69 0.93 -3.45
N ARG A 70 -6.75 -0.01 -3.26
CA ARG A 70 -6.76 -0.93 -2.11
C ARG A 70 -5.36 -1.32 -1.69
N HIS A 71 -5.18 -1.39 -0.37
CA HIS A 71 -4.04 -2.05 0.26
C HIS A 71 -4.49 -3.40 0.81
N VAL A 72 -3.97 -4.48 0.25
CA VAL A 72 -4.41 -5.84 0.60
C VAL A 72 -3.23 -6.76 0.89
N THR A 73 -3.43 -7.72 1.77
CA THR A 73 -2.51 -8.84 1.92
C THR A 73 -2.99 -10.02 1.06
N ALA A 74 -2.08 -10.95 0.76
CA ALA A 74 -2.45 -12.17 0.04
C ALA A 74 -3.53 -12.98 0.78
N ASP A 75 -3.50 -12.97 2.11
CA ASP A 75 -4.49 -13.66 2.95
C ASP A 75 -5.85 -12.99 2.93
N MET A 76 -5.92 -11.65 2.89
CA MET A 76 -7.17 -10.91 2.71
C MET A 76 -7.81 -11.29 1.38
N ILE A 77 -7.05 -11.22 0.28
CA ILE A 77 -7.54 -11.57 -1.06
C ILE A 77 -7.98 -13.04 -1.13
N TYR A 78 -7.21 -13.95 -0.54
CA TYR A 78 -7.62 -15.35 -0.49
C TYR A 78 -8.93 -15.55 0.28
N THR A 79 -9.10 -14.91 1.43
CA THR A 79 -10.31 -14.98 2.25
C THR A 79 -11.53 -14.43 1.51
N GLU A 80 -11.38 -13.28 0.85
CA GLU A 80 -12.42 -12.67 0.03
C GLU A 80 -12.79 -13.55 -1.18
N ALA A 81 -11.78 -14.14 -1.85
CA ALA A 81 -11.98 -15.03 -3.00
C ALA A 81 -12.75 -16.31 -2.61
N VAL A 82 -12.44 -16.89 -1.45
CA VAL A 82 -13.20 -18.03 -0.89
C VAL A 82 -14.64 -17.65 -0.60
N ALA A 83 -14.89 -16.47 -0.03
CA ALA A 83 -16.23 -16.00 0.29
C ALA A 83 -17.15 -15.88 -0.95
N VAL A 84 -16.58 -15.62 -2.14
CA VAL A 84 -17.30 -15.59 -3.41
C VAL A 84 -17.20 -16.90 -4.20
N ASN A 85 -16.76 -17.98 -3.57
CA ASN A 85 -16.56 -19.30 -4.19
C ASN A 85 -15.64 -19.29 -5.43
N MET A 86 -14.64 -18.41 -5.45
CA MET A 86 -13.64 -18.37 -6.51
C MET A 86 -12.75 -19.63 -6.44
N PRO A 87 -12.61 -20.40 -7.53
CA PRO A 87 -11.81 -21.63 -7.52
C PRO A 87 -10.31 -21.32 -7.62
N ILE A 88 -9.72 -20.80 -6.54
CA ILE A 88 -8.32 -20.40 -6.47
C ILE A 88 -7.67 -20.89 -5.19
N SER A 89 -6.42 -21.31 -5.25
CA SER A 89 -5.64 -21.70 -4.06
C SER A 89 -4.90 -20.51 -3.46
N ARG A 90 -4.57 -20.57 -2.17
CA ARG A 90 -3.74 -19.56 -1.50
C ARG A 90 -2.39 -19.35 -2.22
N ALA A 91 -1.74 -20.43 -2.63
CA ALA A 91 -0.49 -20.36 -3.36
C ALA A 91 -0.65 -19.65 -4.73
N THR A 92 -1.77 -19.86 -5.41
CA THR A 92 -2.06 -19.18 -6.68
C THR A 92 -2.28 -17.68 -6.46
N VAL A 93 -3.01 -17.29 -5.41
CA VAL A 93 -3.18 -15.87 -5.05
C VAL A 93 -1.82 -15.22 -4.82
N TYR A 94 -1.00 -15.79 -3.93
CA TYR A 94 0.32 -15.26 -3.61
C TYR A 94 1.22 -15.12 -4.86
N ASN A 95 1.32 -16.18 -5.66
CA ASN A 95 2.13 -16.16 -6.87
C ASN A 95 1.63 -15.13 -7.91
N THR A 96 0.31 -14.98 -8.03
CA THR A 96 -0.26 -14.02 -8.99
C THR A 96 -0.03 -12.58 -8.53
N LEU A 97 -0.19 -12.27 -7.24
CA LEU A 97 0.11 -10.94 -6.69
C LEU A 97 1.58 -10.57 -6.90
N ASN A 98 2.52 -11.49 -6.65
CA ASN A 98 3.94 -11.26 -6.92
C ASN A 98 4.20 -11.00 -8.42
N GLN A 99 3.59 -11.78 -9.32
CA GLN A 99 3.71 -11.54 -10.75
C GLN A 99 3.15 -10.20 -11.20
N PHE A 100 2.06 -9.75 -10.58
CA PHE A 100 1.50 -8.42 -10.83
C PHE A 100 2.42 -7.32 -10.32
N THR A 101 3.07 -7.53 -9.18
CA THR A 101 4.09 -6.60 -8.65
C THR A 101 5.31 -6.52 -9.58
N GLU A 102 5.86 -7.67 -10.00
CA GLU A 102 6.99 -7.74 -10.94
C GLU A 102 6.67 -7.06 -12.29
N ALA A 103 5.40 -7.10 -12.70
CA ALA A 103 4.92 -6.47 -13.93
C ALA A 103 4.53 -4.98 -13.75
N GLY A 104 4.64 -4.43 -12.55
CA GLY A 104 4.31 -3.02 -12.26
C GLY A 104 2.82 -2.72 -12.16
N LEU A 105 1.96 -3.73 -12.05
CA LEU A 105 0.51 -3.56 -11.82
C LEU A 105 0.17 -3.31 -10.35
N LEU A 106 1.04 -3.75 -9.46
CA LEU A 106 0.92 -3.57 -8.01
C LEU A 106 2.24 -3.06 -7.46
N ARG A 107 2.16 -2.41 -6.32
CA ARG A 107 3.32 -2.09 -5.50
C ARG A 107 3.30 -2.94 -4.24
N GLN A 108 4.44 -3.51 -3.85
CA GLN A 108 4.56 -4.26 -2.61
C GLN A 108 5.19 -3.38 -1.54
N ILE A 109 4.51 -3.25 -0.40
CA ILE A 109 4.91 -2.41 0.72
C ILE A 109 5.15 -3.29 1.93
N GLY A 110 6.39 -3.32 2.41
CA GLY A 110 6.78 -4.02 3.65
C GLY A 110 6.63 -3.10 4.84
N VAL A 111 5.86 -3.51 5.86
CA VAL A 111 5.60 -2.67 7.03
C VAL A 111 6.54 -2.96 8.18
N ASP A 112 6.75 -4.23 8.55
CA ASP A 112 7.51 -4.63 9.74
C ASP A 112 8.45 -5.84 9.50
N GLY A 113 8.74 -6.14 8.24
CA GLY A 113 9.54 -7.30 7.84
C GLY A 113 8.81 -8.64 7.87
N SER A 114 7.63 -8.73 8.50
CA SER A 114 6.80 -9.94 8.55
C SER A 114 5.57 -9.85 7.65
N LYS A 115 5.09 -8.64 7.37
CA LYS A 115 3.89 -8.36 6.58
C LYS A 115 4.20 -7.54 5.35
N SER A 116 3.61 -7.97 4.24
CA SER A 116 3.63 -7.24 2.97
C SER A 116 2.21 -6.95 2.53
N PHE A 117 1.95 -5.69 2.24
CA PHE A 117 0.75 -5.26 1.56
C PHE A 117 1.02 -5.14 0.06
N PHE A 118 -0.01 -5.38 -0.72
CA PHE A 118 -0.04 -5.12 -2.15
C PHE A 118 -0.98 -3.95 -2.37
N ASP A 119 -0.44 -2.90 -2.94
CA ASP A 119 -1.18 -1.71 -3.28
C ASP A 119 -1.56 -1.74 -4.76
N THR A 120 -2.81 -1.48 -5.06
CA THR A 120 -3.33 -1.41 -6.43
C THR A 120 -2.98 -0.11 -7.14
N ASN A 121 -2.48 0.89 -6.40
CA ASN A 121 -1.89 2.10 -6.95
C ASN A 121 -0.37 1.92 -7.06
N PRO A 122 0.21 1.68 -8.26
CA PRO A 122 1.64 1.45 -8.42
C PRO A 122 2.48 2.75 -8.38
N THR A 123 1.87 3.93 -8.29
CA THR A 123 2.60 5.20 -8.23
C THR A 123 3.31 5.37 -6.90
N THR A 124 4.36 6.20 -6.89
CA THR A 124 5.11 6.48 -5.65
C THR A 124 4.32 7.44 -4.77
N HIS A 125 3.96 6.98 -3.59
CA HIS A 125 3.31 7.75 -2.53
C HIS A 125 3.61 7.14 -1.16
N HIS A 126 3.27 7.87 -0.09
CA HIS A 126 3.58 7.50 1.28
C HIS A 126 2.35 6.93 1.99
N HIS A 127 2.56 6.23 3.12
CA HIS A 127 1.49 5.48 3.76
C HIS A 127 1.41 5.76 5.26
N PHE A 128 0.19 5.70 5.80
CA PHE A 128 -0.08 5.47 7.21
C PHE A 128 -0.27 3.98 7.47
N PHE A 129 0.35 3.46 8.51
CA PHE A 129 0.04 2.14 9.04
C PHE A 129 -0.62 2.25 10.40
N VAL A 130 -1.85 1.75 10.49
CA VAL A 130 -2.64 1.77 11.73
C VAL A 130 -2.40 0.48 12.48
N ASP A 131 -1.48 0.49 13.44
CA ASP A 131 -0.94 -0.70 14.13
C ASP A 131 -2.02 -1.64 14.68
N HIS A 132 -3.06 -1.09 15.35
CA HIS A 132 -4.08 -1.89 16.02
C HIS A 132 -5.18 -2.42 15.08
N GLU A 133 -5.29 -1.87 13.88
CA GLU A 133 -6.25 -2.30 12.85
C GLU A 133 -5.60 -3.14 11.76
N ASP A 134 -4.27 -3.18 11.77
CA ASP A 134 -3.49 -3.88 10.74
C ASP A 134 -3.83 -3.39 9.31
N ARG A 135 -3.97 -2.07 9.18
CA ARG A 135 -4.39 -1.38 7.93
C ARG A 135 -3.33 -0.44 7.43
N LEU A 136 -3.13 -0.47 6.13
CA LEU A 136 -2.34 0.51 5.37
C LEU A 136 -3.29 1.46 4.67
N LEU A 137 -2.98 2.76 4.68
CA LEU A 137 -3.76 3.83 4.06
C LEU A 137 -2.81 4.80 3.37
N ASP A 138 -3.23 5.42 2.28
CA ASP A 138 -2.46 6.48 1.64
C ASP A 138 -2.37 7.71 2.54
N VAL A 139 -1.21 8.36 2.51
CA VAL A 139 -1.07 9.69 3.10
C VAL A 139 -1.67 10.69 2.11
N PRO A 140 -2.71 11.46 2.49
CA PRO A 140 -3.33 12.41 1.58
C PRO A 140 -2.40 13.58 1.26
N ASP A 141 -2.58 14.21 0.10
CA ASP A 141 -1.89 15.45 -0.26
C ASP A 141 -2.15 16.57 0.76
N PRO A 142 -1.14 17.40 1.08
CA PRO A 142 0.18 17.54 0.45
C PRO A 142 1.23 16.48 0.82
N GLY A 143 0.87 15.42 1.51
CA GLY A 143 1.75 14.28 1.74
C GLY A 143 2.82 14.50 2.82
N VAL A 144 3.95 13.80 2.66
CA VAL A 144 5.14 13.91 3.50
C VAL A 144 6.19 14.72 2.75
N GLU A 145 6.63 15.83 3.32
CA GLU A 145 7.72 16.63 2.77
C GLU A 145 9.07 16.13 3.31
N ILE A 146 9.98 15.76 2.41
CA ILE A 146 11.32 15.29 2.75
C ILE A 146 12.33 16.36 2.32
N GLU A 147 12.80 17.14 3.28
CA GLU A 147 13.72 18.25 3.03
C GLU A 147 15.12 17.79 2.62
N LEU A 148 15.57 16.63 3.12
CA LEU A 148 16.93 16.16 2.91
C LEU A 148 16.99 14.65 2.73
N LEU A 149 17.55 14.21 1.63
CA LEU A 149 17.89 12.80 1.39
C LEU A 149 19.38 12.54 1.69
N PRO A 150 19.74 11.34 2.14
CA PRO A 150 21.12 10.95 2.32
C PRO A 150 21.85 10.89 0.96
N GLN A 151 23.17 11.10 0.98
CA GLN A 151 23.96 10.87 -0.22
C GLN A 151 23.98 9.38 -0.58
N PRO A 152 23.74 9.01 -1.84
CA PRO A 152 23.83 7.62 -2.26
C PRO A 152 25.28 7.12 -2.15
N LEU A 153 25.45 5.81 -2.05
CA LEU A 153 26.76 5.19 -2.06
C LEU A 153 27.43 5.37 -3.45
N PRO A 154 28.79 5.38 -3.52
CA PRO A 154 29.47 5.45 -4.81
C PRO A 154 29.03 4.37 -5.78
N GLY A 155 28.59 4.76 -6.97
CA GLY A 155 28.09 3.85 -8.00
C GLY A 155 26.60 3.46 -7.86
N TYR A 156 25.88 4.07 -6.90
CA TYR A 156 24.44 3.87 -6.68
C TYR A 156 23.69 5.20 -6.81
N GLU A 157 22.41 5.10 -7.11
CA GLU A 157 21.45 6.20 -7.08
C GLU A 157 20.27 5.83 -6.18
N ILE A 158 19.56 6.82 -5.65
CA ILE A 158 18.33 6.59 -4.90
C ILE A 158 17.22 6.38 -5.94
N SER A 159 16.70 5.17 -6.01
CA SER A 159 15.62 4.83 -6.95
C SER A 159 14.25 5.23 -6.40
N GLU A 160 14.05 5.13 -5.08
CA GLU A 160 12.76 5.37 -4.44
C GLU A 160 12.94 5.66 -2.94
N VAL A 161 11.99 6.41 -2.39
CA VAL A 161 11.91 6.67 -0.95
C VAL A 161 10.48 6.43 -0.48
N ASP A 162 10.29 5.44 0.37
CA ASP A 162 9.03 5.14 1.03
C ASP A 162 9.02 5.65 2.47
N VAL A 163 7.94 6.34 2.84
CA VAL A 163 7.69 6.70 4.24
C VAL A 163 6.43 5.99 4.71
N ILE A 164 6.58 5.21 5.79
CA ILE A 164 5.46 4.58 6.47
C ILE A 164 5.35 5.21 7.85
N VAL A 165 4.27 5.94 8.07
CA VAL A 165 3.98 6.60 9.35
C VAL A 165 3.10 5.68 10.19
N HIS A 166 3.65 5.17 11.30
CA HIS A 166 2.91 4.30 12.21
C HIS A 166 1.97 5.09 13.12
N LEU A 167 0.70 4.73 13.09
CA LEU A 167 -0.35 5.34 13.90
C LEU A 167 -0.77 4.43 15.05
N ARG A 168 -0.83 4.99 16.26
CA ARG A 168 -1.36 4.33 17.47
C ARG A 168 -2.48 5.15 18.05
N ARG A 169 -3.47 4.49 18.66
CA ARG A 169 -4.52 5.20 19.41
C ARG A 169 -3.88 5.98 20.55
N LYS A 170 -4.28 7.24 20.71
CA LYS A 170 -3.96 8.00 21.91
C LYS A 170 -4.62 7.31 23.11
N GLN A 171 -3.84 7.05 24.14
CA GLN A 171 -4.41 6.66 25.43
C GLN A 171 -5.05 7.91 26.02
N GLY A 172 -6.38 7.88 26.21
CA GLY A 172 -7.15 8.94 26.87
C GLY A 172 -6.84 9.04 28.37
#